data_4e00bfbb32292bb0a821fcd980efb7fa
#
_entry.id   4e00bfbb32292bb0a821fcd980efb7fa
#
_cell.length_a   1.000
_cell.length_b   1.000
_cell.length_c   1.000
_cell.angle_alpha   90.00
_cell.angle_beta   90.00
_cell.angle_gamma   90.00
#
_symmetry.space_group_name_H-M   'P 1'
#
loop_
_entity.id
_entity.type
_entity.pdbx_description
1 polymer ?
#
loop_
_entity_poly.entity_id
_entity_poly.type
_entity_poly.pdbx_seq_one_letter_code
_entity_poly.pdbx_strand_id
1 'polypeptide(L)'
;PEVAKLINEFEFDVFGVQELIDKSQEDDLSDLLNSYACVSYGRDNQEGSKGERAAIYFLKSRFELLQKGFFFLSETPETVSKGWDAALNRICLWAKLKDRVTNKEFYFFNTHFDHVGVVARRESAKLITRKMEELAGNETVICVGDFNAAPNDTEFYNTITAKLKDSRLVSVEKP
;
A
#
# COMPACT_ATOMS: atom_id res chain seq x y z
N PRO A 1 -2.35 17.39 11.40
CA PRO A 1 -1.71 18.61 10.86
C PRO A 1 -0.23 18.38 10.48
N GLU A 2 0.58 17.75 11.36
CA GLU A 2 2.02 17.59 11.13
C GLU A 2 2.34 16.69 9.92
N VAL A 3 1.62 15.59 9.75
CA VAL A 3 1.77 14.69 8.58
C VAL A 3 1.46 15.43 7.28
N ALA A 4 0.37 16.21 7.24
CA ALA A 4 0.02 16.99 6.06
C ALA A 4 1.08 18.07 5.75
N LYS A 5 1.68 18.68 6.78
CA LYS A 5 2.78 19.64 6.62
C LYS A 5 3.99 18.98 5.97
N LEU A 6 4.41 17.82 6.47
CA LEU A 6 5.51 17.04 5.91
C LEU A 6 5.24 16.67 4.44
N ILE A 7 4.04 16.18 4.12
CA ILE A 7 3.66 15.83 2.75
C ILE A 7 3.74 17.04 1.82
N ASN A 8 3.24 18.20 2.26
CA ASN A 8 3.28 19.42 1.46
C ASN A 8 4.72 19.97 1.33
N GLU A 9 5.59 19.77 2.32
CA GLU A 9 6.98 20.19 2.28
C GLU A 9 7.81 19.38 1.26
N PHE A 10 7.58 18.06 1.20
CA PHE A 10 8.29 17.16 0.28
C PHE A 10 7.63 17.03 -1.11
N GLU A 11 6.44 17.58 -1.29
CA GLU A 11 5.71 17.60 -2.57
C GLU A 11 5.63 16.21 -3.26
N PHE A 12 5.35 15.16 -2.48
CA PHE A 12 5.26 13.80 -3.03
C PHE A 12 4.23 13.71 -4.17
N ASP A 13 4.59 13.07 -5.27
CA ASP A 13 3.68 12.81 -6.39
C ASP A 13 2.59 11.77 -6.02
N VAL A 14 3.02 10.69 -5.36
CA VAL A 14 2.16 9.59 -4.88
C VAL A 14 2.77 9.01 -3.60
N PHE A 15 1.94 8.67 -2.64
CA PHE A 15 2.41 8.05 -1.38
C PHE A 15 1.34 7.16 -0.75
N GLY A 16 1.80 6.23 0.10
CA GLY A 16 0.96 5.36 0.91
C GLY A 16 0.90 5.82 2.37
N VAL A 17 -0.26 5.67 2.98
CA VAL A 17 -0.49 5.94 4.41
C VAL A 17 -1.07 4.70 5.07
N GLN A 18 -0.60 4.39 6.28
CA GLN A 18 -1.11 3.33 7.14
C GLN A 18 -1.61 3.94 8.47
N GLU A 19 -2.33 3.14 9.26
CA GLU A 19 -2.81 3.51 10.60
C GLU A 19 -3.76 4.72 10.65
N LEU A 20 -4.51 4.96 9.58
CA LEU A 20 -5.66 5.85 9.70
C LEU A 20 -6.73 5.14 10.54
N ILE A 21 -7.03 5.67 11.72
CA ILE A 21 -7.89 5.00 12.72
C ILE A 21 -9.28 4.73 12.16
N ASP A 22 -9.83 5.72 11.44
CA ASP A 22 -11.16 5.66 10.85
C ASP A 22 -11.31 6.63 9.65
N LYS A 23 -12.55 6.70 9.14
CA LYS A 23 -12.87 7.59 8.03
C LYS A 23 -12.75 9.06 8.39
N SER A 24 -13.01 9.45 9.64
CA SER A 24 -12.91 10.83 10.09
C SER A 24 -11.46 11.33 10.00
N GLN A 25 -10.50 10.52 10.45
CA GLN A 25 -9.08 10.89 10.36
C GLN A 25 -8.60 10.95 8.89
N GLU A 26 -9.13 10.08 8.03
CA GLU A 26 -8.87 10.16 6.58
C GLU A 26 -9.42 11.46 5.99
N ASP A 27 -10.64 11.86 6.37
CA ASP A 27 -11.27 13.10 5.90
C ASP A 27 -10.47 14.32 6.36
N ASP A 28 -10.07 14.37 7.64
CA ASP A 28 -9.23 15.43 8.18
C ASP A 28 -7.90 15.57 7.43
N LEU A 29 -7.27 14.45 7.07
CA LEU A 29 -6.03 14.46 6.30
C LEU A 29 -6.29 14.92 4.86
N SER A 30 -7.36 14.46 4.24
CA SER A 30 -7.73 14.80 2.86
C SER A 30 -8.10 16.28 2.71
N ASP A 31 -8.74 16.87 3.72
CA ASP A 31 -9.07 18.29 3.76
C ASP A 31 -7.82 19.18 3.83
N LEU A 32 -6.75 18.67 4.42
CA LEU A 32 -5.46 19.37 4.47
C LEU A 32 -4.60 19.13 3.21
N LEU A 33 -4.98 18.16 2.37
CA LEU A 33 -4.25 17.73 1.17
C LEU A 33 -5.10 17.92 -0.10
N ASN A 34 -5.64 19.10 -0.30
CA ASN A 34 -6.59 19.42 -1.37
C ASN A 34 -6.09 19.12 -2.80
N SER A 35 -4.78 19.10 -3.03
CA SER A 35 -4.16 18.79 -4.32
C SER A 35 -4.16 17.29 -4.63
N TYR A 36 -4.43 16.45 -3.64
CA TYR A 36 -4.40 14.99 -3.78
C TYR A 36 -5.78 14.38 -3.89
N ALA A 37 -5.88 13.30 -4.65
CA ALA A 37 -6.98 12.35 -4.59
C ALA A 37 -6.57 11.19 -3.68
N CYS A 38 -7.57 10.52 -3.09
CA CYS A 38 -7.37 9.42 -2.15
C CYS A 38 -8.11 8.16 -2.60
N VAL A 39 -7.45 7.03 -2.48
CA VAL A 39 -8.05 5.69 -2.51
C VAL A 39 -7.76 5.05 -1.16
N SER A 40 -8.78 4.67 -0.42
CA SER A 40 -8.61 4.07 0.90
C SER A 40 -9.58 2.92 1.15
N TYR A 41 -9.16 1.98 2.00
CA TYR A 41 -9.99 0.88 2.47
C TYR A 41 -9.69 0.59 3.94
N GLY A 42 -10.75 0.27 4.70
CA GLY A 42 -10.67 -0.26 6.05
C GLY A 42 -10.60 -1.78 6.05
N ARG A 43 -10.03 -2.37 7.10
CA ARG A 43 -9.69 -3.80 7.15
C ARG A 43 -10.71 -4.72 7.80
N ASP A 44 -11.82 -4.19 8.34
CA ASP A 44 -12.71 -4.98 9.23
C ASP A 44 -14.06 -5.35 8.62
N ASN A 45 -14.27 -5.11 7.33
CA ASN A 45 -15.42 -5.63 6.61
C ASN A 45 -15.14 -5.80 5.10
N GLN A 46 -16.02 -6.53 4.44
CA GLN A 46 -15.87 -6.90 3.03
C GLN A 46 -15.86 -5.70 2.08
N GLU A 47 -16.59 -4.64 2.42
CA GLU A 47 -16.68 -3.41 1.61
C GLU A 47 -15.48 -2.47 1.83
N GLY A 48 -14.58 -2.77 2.78
CA GLY A 48 -13.46 -1.89 3.13
C GLY A 48 -13.88 -0.56 3.72
N SER A 49 -15.05 -0.52 4.37
CA SER A 49 -15.61 0.71 4.95
C SER A 49 -15.37 0.85 6.45
N LYS A 50 -14.96 -0.22 7.14
CA LYS A 50 -14.78 -0.28 8.60
C LYS A 50 -13.36 -0.64 9.02
N GLY A 51 -13.01 -0.24 10.23
CA GLY A 51 -11.74 -0.52 10.87
C GLY A 51 -10.64 0.46 10.46
N GLU A 52 -9.46 0.22 10.98
CA GLU A 52 -8.25 0.93 10.61
C GLU A 52 -8.02 0.86 9.11
N ARG A 53 -7.60 1.98 8.54
CA ARG A 53 -7.53 2.16 7.09
C ARG A 53 -6.09 2.30 6.62
N ALA A 54 -5.86 1.84 5.40
CA ALA A 54 -4.71 2.22 4.60
C ALA A 54 -5.19 3.05 3.40
N ALA A 55 -4.35 3.98 2.94
CA ALA A 55 -4.70 4.88 1.85
C ALA A 55 -3.55 5.10 0.86
N ILE A 56 -3.90 5.35 -0.39
CA ILE A 56 -3.00 5.83 -1.44
C ILE A 56 -3.44 7.22 -1.83
N TYR A 57 -2.56 8.20 -1.67
CA TYR A 57 -2.74 9.57 -2.12
C TYR A 57 -1.91 9.83 -3.37
N PHE A 58 -2.46 10.55 -4.34
CA PHE A 58 -1.78 10.93 -5.57
C PHE A 58 -2.23 12.31 -6.07
N LEU A 59 -1.31 13.06 -6.67
CA LEU A 59 -1.60 14.40 -7.21
C LEU A 59 -2.66 14.32 -8.32
N LYS A 60 -3.80 15.03 -8.13
CA LYS A 60 -4.90 15.11 -9.10
C LYS A 60 -4.47 15.70 -10.44
N SER A 61 -3.55 16.66 -10.41
CA SER A 61 -3.03 17.33 -11.61
C SER A 61 -2.17 16.40 -12.47
N ARG A 62 -1.49 15.44 -11.84
CA ARG A 62 -0.52 14.58 -12.51
C ARG A 62 -1.06 13.21 -12.88
N PHE A 63 -1.89 12.61 -12.04
CA PHE A 63 -2.33 11.24 -12.25
C PHE A 63 -3.84 11.12 -12.50
N GLU A 64 -4.18 10.13 -13.32
CA GLU A 64 -5.52 9.64 -13.53
C GLU A 64 -5.65 8.26 -12.90
N LEU A 65 -6.67 8.06 -12.08
CA LEU A 65 -7.01 6.77 -11.51
C LEU A 65 -7.76 5.93 -12.56
N LEU A 66 -7.17 4.83 -12.99
CA LEU A 66 -7.79 3.91 -13.95
C LEU A 66 -8.55 2.79 -13.26
N GLN A 67 -7.93 2.16 -12.25
CA GLN A 67 -8.51 1.04 -11.49
C GLN A 67 -8.06 1.11 -10.05
N LYS A 68 -8.81 0.50 -9.15
CA LYS A 68 -8.45 0.37 -7.74
C LYS A 68 -9.08 -0.87 -7.12
N GLY A 69 -8.51 -1.35 -6.04
CA GLY A 69 -9.06 -2.44 -5.27
C GLY A 69 -8.23 -2.72 -4.02
N PHE A 70 -8.63 -3.74 -3.31
CA PHE A 70 -7.89 -4.27 -2.17
C PHE A 70 -8.14 -5.77 -2.02
N PHE A 71 -7.34 -6.42 -1.22
CA PHE A 71 -7.52 -7.82 -0.83
C PHE A 71 -7.02 -8.02 0.60
N PHE A 72 -7.55 -9.03 1.27
CA PHE A 72 -7.13 -9.40 2.62
C PHE A 72 -5.83 -10.21 2.57
N LEU A 73 -4.95 -9.96 3.54
CA LEU A 73 -3.71 -10.71 3.70
C LEU A 73 -4.01 -11.99 4.53
N SER A 74 -4.58 -12.97 3.85
CA SER A 74 -5.04 -14.22 4.44
C SER A 74 -5.07 -15.34 3.40
N GLU A 75 -5.39 -16.55 3.84
CA GLU A 75 -5.64 -17.71 2.99
C GLU A 75 -6.88 -17.53 2.09
N THR A 76 -7.75 -16.59 2.44
CA THR A 76 -8.97 -16.23 1.69
C THR A 76 -8.99 -14.75 1.33
N PRO A 77 -8.13 -14.31 0.39
CA PRO A 77 -7.89 -12.88 0.15
C PRO A 77 -9.11 -12.10 -0.36
N GLU A 78 -10.11 -12.79 -0.89
CA GLU A 78 -11.35 -12.18 -1.40
C GLU A 78 -12.44 -12.06 -0.31
N THR A 79 -12.17 -12.53 0.90
CA THR A 79 -13.12 -12.53 2.01
C THR A 79 -12.49 -11.93 3.25
N VAL A 80 -13.26 -11.11 4.00
CA VAL A 80 -12.77 -10.54 5.26
C VAL A 80 -12.32 -11.66 6.20
N SER A 81 -11.04 -11.66 6.50
CA SER A 81 -10.42 -12.73 7.29
C SER A 81 -9.08 -12.30 7.86
N LYS A 82 -8.74 -12.92 8.97
CA LYS A 82 -7.45 -12.83 9.61
C LYS A 82 -6.59 -14.00 9.12
N GLY A 83 -5.44 -13.71 8.51
CA GLY A 83 -4.60 -14.73 7.90
C GLY A 83 -3.62 -15.37 8.89
N TRP A 84 -3.40 -16.66 8.76
CA TRP A 84 -2.36 -17.46 9.46
C TRP A 84 -2.32 -17.19 10.96
N ASP A 85 -1.17 -16.75 11.47
CA ASP A 85 -0.94 -16.39 12.87
C ASP A 85 -1.10 -14.88 13.15
N ALA A 86 -1.72 -14.12 12.27
CA ALA A 86 -1.89 -12.67 12.43
C ALA A 86 -2.72 -12.33 13.68
N ALA A 87 -2.38 -11.24 14.35
CA ALA A 87 -3.16 -10.71 15.47
C ALA A 87 -4.43 -9.99 14.98
N LEU A 88 -4.37 -9.33 13.82
CA LEU A 88 -5.42 -8.48 13.28
C LEU A 88 -5.67 -8.81 11.80
N ASN A 89 -6.84 -8.39 11.28
CA ASN A 89 -7.04 -8.36 9.84
C ASN A 89 -6.03 -7.41 9.21
N ARG A 90 -5.48 -7.81 8.06
CA ARG A 90 -4.55 -6.99 7.29
C ARG A 90 -4.97 -6.97 5.83
N ILE A 91 -4.74 -5.87 5.17
CA ILE A 91 -5.08 -5.68 3.77
C ILE A 91 -3.89 -5.13 2.98
N CYS A 92 -3.93 -5.37 1.68
CA CYS A 92 -3.15 -4.64 0.70
C CYS A 92 -4.12 -3.96 -0.27
N LEU A 93 -4.02 -2.65 -0.40
CA LEU A 93 -4.77 -1.92 -1.41
C LEU A 93 -3.87 -1.56 -2.58
N TRP A 94 -4.49 -1.33 -3.73
CA TRP A 94 -3.78 -0.99 -4.96
C TRP A 94 -4.57 0.01 -5.80
N ALA A 95 -3.83 0.79 -6.58
CA ALA A 95 -4.36 1.69 -7.58
C ALA A 95 -3.56 1.52 -8.87
N LYS A 96 -4.24 1.42 -10.01
CA LYS A 96 -3.63 1.59 -11.32
C LYS A 96 -3.74 3.07 -11.71
N LEU A 97 -2.61 3.72 -11.88
CA LEU A 97 -2.48 5.14 -12.17
C LEU A 97 -1.88 5.36 -13.54
N LYS A 98 -2.35 6.39 -14.23
CA LYS A 98 -1.75 6.89 -15.47
C LYS A 98 -1.14 8.26 -15.24
N ASP A 99 0.13 8.41 -15.52
CA ASP A 99 0.84 9.70 -15.51
C ASP A 99 0.43 10.51 -16.76
N ARG A 100 -0.23 11.65 -16.56
CA ARG A 100 -0.72 12.53 -17.62
C ARG A 100 0.40 13.18 -18.43
N VAL A 101 1.61 13.29 -17.86
CA VAL A 101 2.77 13.90 -18.51
C VAL A 101 3.45 12.91 -19.45
N THR A 102 3.66 11.68 -18.98
CA THR A 102 4.41 10.65 -19.73
C THR A 102 3.51 9.67 -20.48
N ASN A 103 2.19 9.67 -20.19
CA ASN A 103 1.20 8.68 -20.63
C ASN A 103 1.52 7.23 -20.20
N LYS A 104 2.43 7.03 -19.26
CA LYS A 104 2.75 5.70 -18.72
C LYS A 104 1.77 5.30 -17.63
N GLU A 105 1.46 4.02 -17.60
CA GLU A 105 0.63 3.41 -16.58
C GLU A 105 1.50 2.61 -15.62
N PHE A 106 1.08 2.54 -14.37
CA PHE A 106 1.74 1.74 -13.33
C PHE A 106 0.78 1.37 -12.23
N TYR A 107 1.11 0.32 -11.50
CA TYR A 107 0.40 -0.09 -10.29
C TYR A 107 1.13 0.41 -9.04
N PHE A 108 0.37 0.95 -8.12
CA PHE A 108 0.86 1.36 -6.81
C PHE A 108 0.14 0.55 -5.74
N PHE A 109 0.91 -0.24 -4.98
CA PHE A 109 0.41 -1.06 -3.88
C PHE A 109 0.81 -0.42 -2.55
N ASN A 110 -0.11 -0.44 -1.59
CA ASN A 110 0.13 0.01 -0.23
C ASN A 110 -0.40 -1.03 0.77
N THR A 111 0.40 -1.39 1.76
CA THR A 111 0.08 -2.46 2.70
C THR A 111 0.51 -2.14 4.12
N HIS A 112 -0.10 -2.83 5.08
CA HIS A 112 0.35 -2.84 6.47
C HIS A 112 0.31 -4.29 6.98
N PHE A 113 1.49 -4.89 7.16
CA PHE A 113 1.63 -6.29 7.58
C PHE A 113 1.35 -6.44 9.08
N ASP A 114 1.14 -7.69 9.52
CA ASP A 114 0.88 -7.96 10.91
C ASP A 114 2.15 -7.79 11.77
N HIS A 115 1.98 -7.13 12.93
CA HIS A 115 3.09 -6.81 13.82
C HIS A 115 3.50 -7.98 14.74
N VAL A 116 2.64 -9.02 14.87
CA VAL A 116 2.88 -10.20 15.72
C VAL A 116 3.22 -11.42 14.88
N GLY A 117 2.36 -11.78 13.92
CA GLY A 117 2.42 -13.01 13.16
C GLY A 117 3.62 -13.09 12.22
N VAL A 118 4.59 -13.94 12.53
CA VAL A 118 5.78 -14.17 11.67
C VAL A 118 5.37 -14.92 10.39
N VAL A 119 4.55 -15.97 10.53
CA VAL A 119 4.04 -16.72 9.38
C VAL A 119 3.17 -15.82 8.52
N ALA A 120 2.29 -15.02 9.14
CA ALA A 120 1.45 -14.08 8.44
C ALA A 120 2.26 -13.08 7.59
N ARG A 121 3.36 -12.54 8.10
CA ARG A 121 4.23 -11.64 7.30
C ARG A 121 4.86 -12.33 6.09
N ARG A 122 5.39 -13.53 6.26
CA ARG A 122 6.04 -14.28 5.19
C ARG A 122 5.05 -14.73 4.11
N GLU A 123 3.91 -15.25 4.52
CA GLU A 123 2.87 -15.67 3.59
C GLU A 123 2.18 -14.46 2.90
N SER A 124 2.03 -13.34 3.62
CA SER A 124 1.56 -12.07 3.01
C SER A 124 2.52 -11.59 1.93
N ALA A 125 3.83 -11.71 2.12
CA ALA A 125 4.81 -11.37 1.09
C ALA A 125 4.64 -12.23 -0.17
N LYS A 126 4.43 -13.53 -0.02
CA LYS A 126 4.14 -14.46 -1.14
C LYS A 126 2.82 -14.11 -1.82
N LEU A 127 1.78 -13.83 -1.04
CA LEU A 127 0.47 -13.45 -1.56
C LEU A 127 0.52 -12.14 -2.36
N ILE A 128 1.14 -11.10 -1.80
CA ILE A 128 1.26 -9.80 -2.50
C ILE A 128 2.04 -9.95 -3.80
N THR A 129 3.16 -10.67 -3.79
CA THR A 129 3.97 -10.91 -5.00
C THR A 129 3.14 -11.60 -6.09
N ARG A 130 2.37 -12.62 -5.73
CA ARG A 130 1.46 -13.30 -6.65
C ARG A 130 0.35 -12.35 -7.17
N LYS A 131 -0.27 -11.57 -6.29
CA LYS A 131 -1.31 -10.60 -6.67
C LYS A 131 -0.78 -9.49 -7.58
N MET A 132 0.47 -9.06 -7.40
CA MET A 132 1.12 -8.14 -8.33
C MET A 132 1.28 -8.76 -9.72
N GLU A 133 1.68 -10.02 -9.81
CA GLU A 133 1.77 -10.73 -11.09
C GLU A 133 0.41 -10.89 -11.76
N GLU A 134 -0.63 -11.26 -10.99
CA GLU A 134 -1.99 -11.42 -11.49
C GLU A 134 -2.59 -10.10 -12.01
N LEU A 135 -2.37 -8.99 -11.32
CA LEU A 135 -2.97 -7.70 -11.63
C LEU A 135 -2.16 -6.89 -12.65
N ALA A 136 -0.85 -6.83 -12.48
CA ALA A 136 0.02 -5.94 -13.25
C ALA A 136 0.74 -6.66 -14.40
N GLY A 137 0.90 -7.99 -14.35
CA GLY A 137 1.66 -8.72 -15.37
C GLY A 137 3.07 -8.16 -15.52
N ASN A 138 3.35 -7.55 -16.67
CA ASN A 138 4.64 -6.92 -16.99
C ASN A 138 4.64 -5.39 -16.81
N GLU A 139 3.56 -4.80 -16.30
CA GLU A 139 3.50 -3.37 -16.07
C GLU A 139 4.38 -2.96 -14.87
N THR A 140 4.72 -1.69 -14.79
CA THR A 140 5.52 -1.16 -13.67
C THR A 140 4.74 -1.27 -12.36
N VAL A 141 5.41 -1.76 -11.32
CA VAL A 141 4.84 -1.89 -9.98
C VAL A 141 5.70 -1.11 -8.98
N ILE A 142 5.03 -0.35 -8.12
CA ILE A 142 5.60 0.28 -6.93
C ILE A 142 4.85 -0.31 -5.74
N CYS A 143 5.58 -0.75 -4.72
CA CYS A 143 5.01 -1.26 -3.48
C CYS A 143 5.59 -0.53 -2.28
N VAL A 144 4.71 0.02 -1.46
CA VAL A 144 5.07 0.71 -0.22
C VAL A 144 4.27 0.15 0.94
N GLY A 145 4.66 0.47 2.16
CA GLY A 145 3.89 0.11 3.33
C GLY A 145 4.74 -0.08 4.58
N ASP A 146 4.05 -0.35 5.67
CA ASP A 146 4.67 -0.88 6.88
C ASP A 146 4.65 -2.42 6.82
N PHE A 147 5.80 -2.99 6.52
CA PHE A 147 5.93 -4.46 6.44
C PHE A 147 6.08 -5.15 7.80
N ASN A 148 6.26 -4.39 8.88
CA ASN A 148 6.50 -4.92 10.23
C ASN A 148 7.60 -6.01 10.24
N ALA A 149 8.53 -5.95 9.30
CA ALA A 149 9.61 -6.90 9.12
C ALA A 149 10.92 -6.16 8.86
N ALA A 150 11.96 -6.60 9.51
CA ALA A 150 13.29 -6.07 9.26
C ALA A 150 13.96 -6.77 8.06
N PRO A 151 14.92 -6.11 7.38
CA PRO A 151 15.64 -6.72 6.26
C PRO A 151 16.42 -8.02 6.61
N ASN A 152 16.66 -8.28 7.89
CA ASN A 152 17.27 -9.52 8.37
C ASN A 152 16.27 -10.67 8.52
N ASP A 153 14.95 -10.48 8.38
CA ASP A 153 14.02 -11.57 8.08
C ASP A 153 14.21 -11.98 6.61
N THR A 154 15.18 -12.84 6.38
CA THR A 154 15.63 -13.18 5.03
C THR A 154 14.57 -13.88 4.20
N GLU A 155 13.66 -14.64 4.80
CA GLU A 155 12.56 -15.28 4.06
C GLU A 155 11.58 -14.24 3.51
N PHE A 156 11.15 -13.30 4.35
CA PHE A 156 10.32 -12.18 3.93
C PHE A 156 11.04 -11.34 2.86
N TYR A 157 12.25 -10.86 3.18
CA TYR A 157 12.99 -9.94 2.33
C TYR A 157 13.29 -10.53 0.95
N ASN A 158 13.77 -11.77 0.90
CA ASN A 158 14.06 -12.43 -0.37
C ASN A 158 12.81 -12.67 -1.22
N THR A 159 11.66 -12.92 -0.59
CA THR A 159 10.39 -13.08 -1.30
C THR A 159 9.99 -11.80 -2.03
N ILE A 160 10.01 -10.66 -1.34
CA ILE A 160 9.65 -9.37 -1.93
C ILE A 160 10.69 -8.94 -2.98
N THR A 161 11.98 -9.07 -2.68
CA THR A 161 13.06 -8.59 -3.55
C THR A 161 13.36 -9.52 -4.73
N ALA A 162 12.80 -10.72 -4.77
CA ALA A 162 12.83 -11.55 -5.96
C ALA A 162 12.10 -10.92 -7.15
N LYS A 163 11.13 -10.03 -6.89
CA LYS A 163 10.32 -9.35 -7.91
C LYS A 163 10.51 -7.84 -7.92
N LEU A 164 10.77 -7.23 -6.77
CA LEU A 164 10.92 -5.79 -6.60
C LEU A 164 12.35 -5.43 -6.21
N LYS A 165 12.78 -4.24 -6.60
CA LYS A 165 14.06 -3.70 -6.15
C LYS A 165 13.84 -2.89 -4.88
N ASP A 166 14.65 -3.11 -3.85
CA ASP A 166 14.68 -2.26 -2.67
C ASP A 166 15.22 -0.87 -3.05
N SER A 167 14.37 0.15 -2.95
CA SER A 167 14.70 1.51 -3.32
C SER A 167 15.91 2.07 -2.58
N ARG A 168 16.14 1.66 -1.32
CA ARG A 168 17.31 2.09 -0.54
C ARG A 168 18.64 1.60 -1.12
N LEU A 169 18.61 0.47 -1.85
CA LEU A 169 19.83 -0.10 -2.45
C LEU A 169 20.10 0.43 -3.85
N VAL A 170 19.05 0.83 -4.58
CA VAL A 170 19.15 1.26 -5.99
C VAL A 170 19.02 2.75 -6.18
N SER A 171 18.65 3.52 -5.16
CA SER A 171 18.62 4.98 -5.21
C SER A 171 20.01 5.55 -5.43
N VAL A 172 20.08 6.56 -6.30
CA VAL A 172 21.32 7.32 -6.55
C VAL A 172 21.65 8.22 -5.37
N GLU A 173 20.62 8.82 -4.77
CA GLU A 173 20.72 9.59 -3.53
C GLU A 173 20.27 8.70 -2.37
N LYS A 174 21.16 8.50 -1.41
CA LYS A 174 20.85 7.78 -0.19
C LYS A 174 20.51 8.77 0.92
N PRO A 175 19.48 8.51 1.71
CA PRO A 175 19.13 9.33 2.87
C PRO A 175 20.22 9.32 3.92
#